data_e3b28e8eaa8d6d757fb9ecb10a2edae1
#
_entry.id   e3b28e8eaa8d6d757fb9ecb10a2edae1
#
_cell.length_a   1.000
_cell.length_b   1.000
_cell.length_c   1.000
_cell.angle_alpha   90.00
_cell.angle_beta   90.00
_cell.angle_gamma   90.00
#
_symmetry.space_group_name_H-M   'P 1'
#
loop_
_entity.id
_entity.type
_entity.pdbx_description
1 polymer ?
#
loop_
_entity_poly.entity_id
_entity_poly.type
_entity_poly.pdbx_seq_one_letter_code
_entity_poly.pdbx_strand_id
1 'polypeptide(L)'
;MTTALIADDEPHLASYLKDLLAAAWPELQIVAVAKNGLEAAERIAALQPDVAFLDIKMPGRTGLEVAQGIEGTTRVVFVTAFDEFAVAAFEQQALDYVLKPVKADRLARTVERLKAAPPLEDPRLATALQRLLGAPGAPRSAPLRHIRASQGDLVHQIDVADVLYFLADDKYTCVRTAAGEHLIRTTITELAAQLDPERFQQIHRSTIVNLDQLAGTRRDELSRLFVRVRGRGEELPVSRAYVHLFKAM
;
A
#
# COMPACT_ATOMS: atom_id res chain seq x y z
N MET A 1 13.39 -0.78 -19.08
CA MET A 1 13.87 0.57 -18.73
C MET A 1 12.96 1.05 -17.61
N THR A 2 13.52 1.43 -16.47
CA THR A 2 12.71 1.80 -15.29
C THR A 2 12.16 3.21 -15.45
N THR A 3 10.87 3.38 -15.20
CA THR A 3 10.14 4.64 -15.36
C THR A 3 9.78 5.24 -14.01
N ALA A 4 9.77 6.56 -13.90
CA ALA A 4 9.36 7.24 -12.67
C ALA A 4 8.48 8.46 -12.93
N LEU A 5 7.63 8.75 -11.95
CA LEU A 5 6.86 9.98 -11.85
C LEU A 5 7.34 10.77 -10.63
N ILE A 6 7.42 12.10 -10.76
CA ILE A 6 7.66 13.02 -9.66
C ILE A 6 6.37 13.83 -9.44
N ALA A 7 5.93 13.97 -8.19
CA ALA A 7 4.82 14.83 -7.83
C ALA A 7 5.25 15.78 -6.71
N ASP A 8 5.25 17.07 -7.00
CA ASP A 8 5.66 18.14 -6.10
C ASP A 8 5.02 19.44 -6.57
N ASP A 9 4.36 20.17 -5.70
CA ASP A 9 3.72 21.45 -6.05
C ASP A 9 4.70 22.62 -6.17
N GLU A 10 5.96 22.39 -5.75
CA GLU A 10 7.07 23.34 -5.88
C GLU A 10 7.95 22.99 -7.11
N PRO A 11 7.80 23.66 -8.28
CA PRO A 11 8.48 23.27 -9.52
C PRO A 11 10.01 23.24 -9.45
N HIS A 12 10.60 24.11 -8.63
CA HIS A 12 12.05 24.16 -8.44
C HIS A 12 12.56 22.96 -7.63
N LEU A 13 11.78 22.44 -6.66
CA LEU A 13 12.14 21.24 -5.90
C LEU A 13 11.95 19.98 -6.75
N ALA A 14 10.88 19.92 -7.57
CA ALA A 14 10.71 18.86 -8.55
C ALA A 14 11.87 18.81 -9.56
N SER A 15 12.33 19.97 -10.07
CA SER A 15 13.49 20.07 -10.96
C SER A 15 14.78 19.62 -10.27
N TYR A 16 15.01 20.09 -9.05
CA TYR A 16 16.17 19.70 -8.27
C TYR A 16 16.22 18.20 -8.00
N LEU A 17 15.10 17.60 -7.62
CA LEU A 17 14.99 16.14 -7.45
C LEU A 17 15.28 15.40 -8.74
N LYS A 18 14.75 15.89 -9.88
CA LYS A 18 15.02 15.31 -11.20
C LYS A 18 16.51 15.31 -11.53
N ASP A 19 17.22 16.42 -11.27
CA ASP A 19 18.65 16.54 -11.52
C ASP A 19 19.46 15.58 -10.63
N LEU A 20 19.10 15.46 -9.35
CA LEU A 20 19.73 14.51 -8.42
C LEU A 20 19.48 13.05 -8.87
N LEU A 21 18.27 12.74 -9.33
CA LEU A 21 17.95 11.40 -9.85
C LEU A 21 18.72 11.10 -11.14
N ALA A 22 18.87 12.06 -12.04
CA ALA A 22 19.67 11.89 -13.26
C ALA A 22 21.13 11.59 -12.94
N ALA A 23 21.68 12.19 -11.90
CA ALA A 23 23.04 11.91 -11.43
C ALA A 23 23.18 10.54 -10.72
N ALA A 24 22.20 10.17 -9.88
CA ALA A 24 22.25 8.94 -9.08
C ALA A 24 21.75 7.69 -9.84
N TRP A 25 20.90 7.89 -10.85
CA TRP A 25 20.30 6.81 -11.64
C TRP A 25 20.10 7.23 -13.10
N PRO A 26 21.17 7.28 -13.91
CA PRO A 26 21.11 7.75 -15.29
C PRO A 26 20.14 6.98 -16.21
N GLU A 27 19.85 5.70 -15.89
CA GLU A 27 18.93 4.86 -16.67
C GLU A 27 17.45 5.05 -16.30
N LEU A 28 17.16 5.89 -15.28
CA LEU A 28 15.79 6.17 -14.86
C LEU A 28 15.15 7.18 -15.82
N GLN A 29 14.01 6.80 -16.39
CA GLN A 29 13.24 7.70 -17.25
C GLN A 29 12.14 8.39 -16.43
N ILE A 30 12.20 9.71 -16.29
CA ILE A 30 11.10 10.49 -15.71
C ILE A 30 10.04 10.69 -16.77
N VAL A 31 8.92 9.95 -16.65
CA VAL A 31 7.81 9.96 -17.63
C VAL A 31 6.80 11.06 -17.38
N ALA A 32 6.73 11.60 -16.17
CA ALA A 32 5.87 12.73 -15.84
C ALA A 32 6.38 13.48 -14.60
N VAL A 33 6.02 14.78 -14.54
CA VAL A 33 6.10 15.62 -13.36
C VAL A 33 4.71 16.20 -13.12
N ALA A 34 4.11 15.92 -11.98
CA ALA A 34 2.79 16.41 -11.56
C ALA A 34 2.96 17.53 -10.53
N LYS A 35 2.08 18.54 -10.58
CA LYS A 35 2.13 19.75 -9.74
C LYS A 35 1.14 19.71 -8.57
N ASN A 36 0.37 18.66 -8.45
CA ASN A 36 -0.62 18.47 -7.39
C ASN A 36 -1.03 16.99 -7.31
N GLY A 37 -1.72 16.62 -6.23
CA GLY A 37 -2.09 15.22 -6.00
C GLY A 37 -3.14 14.66 -6.95
N LEU A 38 -4.04 15.49 -7.51
CA LEU A 38 -5.02 15.03 -8.50
C LEU A 38 -4.33 14.64 -9.80
N GLU A 39 -3.47 15.53 -10.32
CA GLU A 39 -2.67 15.27 -11.52
C GLU A 39 -1.74 14.04 -11.32
N ALA A 40 -1.15 13.92 -10.13
CA ALA A 40 -0.32 12.76 -9.80
C ALA A 40 -1.10 11.44 -9.87
N ALA A 41 -2.30 11.39 -9.27
CA ALA A 41 -3.14 10.21 -9.29
C ALA A 41 -3.57 9.82 -10.72
N GLU A 42 -3.99 10.79 -11.54
CA GLU A 42 -4.38 10.58 -12.93
C GLU A 42 -3.20 10.05 -13.78
N ARG A 43 -2.04 10.67 -13.65
CA ARG A 43 -0.85 10.28 -14.42
C ARG A 43 -0.30 8.93 -13.98
N ILE A 44 -0.32 8.61 -12.69
CA ILE A 44 0.07 7.28 -12.19
C ILE A 44 -0.87 6.22 -12.75
N ALA A 45 -2.18 6.46 -12.73
CA ALA A 45 -3.17 5.52 -13.26
C ALA A 45 -3.00 5.28 -14.78
N ALA A 46 -2.68 6.34 -15.54
CA ALA A 46 -2.52 6.27 -16.98
C ALA A 46 -1.19 5.66 -17.42
N LEU A 47 -0.08 6.04 -16.76
CA LEU A 47 1.28 5.70 -17.19
C LEU A 47 1.85 4.47 -16.48
N GLN A 48 1.28 4.10 -15.31
CA GLN A 48 1.74 2.96 -14.48
C GLN A 48 3.27 2.95 -14.30
N PRO A 49 3.89 4.04 -13.80
CA PRO A 49 5.34 4.09 -13.65
C PRO A 49 5.83 3.05 -12.63
N ASP A 50 7.08 2.59 -12.77
CA ASP A 50 7.69 1.66 -11.83
C ASP A 50 7.90 2.29 -10.45
N VAL A 51 8.13 3.62 -10.41
CA VAL A 51 8.38 4.38 -9.18
C VAL A 51 7.60 5.70 -9.20
N ALA A 52 7.05 6.09 -8.06
CA ALA A 52 6.46 7.41 -7.83
C ALA A 52 7.19 8.10 -6.65
N PHE A 53 7.79 9.26 -6.92
CA PHE A 53 8.33 10.15 -5.91
C PHE A 53 7.25 11.19 -5.60
N LEU A 54 6.71 11.18 -4.37
CA LEU A 54 5.56 11.99 -4.00
C LEU A 54 5.89 12.92 -2.84
N ASP A 55 5.64 14.22 -2.99
CA ASP A 55 5.51 15.07 -1.81
C ASP A 55 4.20 14.71 -1.09
N ILE A 56 4.22 14.83 0.24
CA ILE A 56 3.04 14.54 1.07
C ILE A 56 2.05 15.68 1.01
N LYS A 57 2.51 16.93 1.17
CA LYS A 57 1.63 18.10 1.15
C LYS A 57 1.54 18.69 -0.25
N MET A 58 0.50 18.33 -0.96
CA MET A 58 0.17 18.90 -2.27
C MET A 58 -1.29 19.35 -2.33
N PRO A 59 -1.62 20.37 -3.15
CA PRO A 59 -3.00 20.76 -3.39
C PRO A 59 -3.84 19.63 -3.98
N GLY A 60 -5.11 19.59 -3.63
CA GLY A 60 -6.12 18.66 -4.17
C GLY A 60 -6.13 17.31 -3.44
N ARG A 61 -5.06 16.56 -3.52
CA ARG A 61 -4.84 15.31 -2.75
C ARG A 61 -3.46 15.31 -2.15
N THR A 62 -3.34 14.81 -0.94
CA THR A 62 -2.05 14.56 -0.31
C THR A 62 -1.31 13.42 -1.00
N GLY A 63 0.01 13.39 -0.90
CA GLY A 63 0.80 12.27 -1.42
C GLY A 63 0.44 10.93 -0.77
N LEU A 64 -0.01 10.93 0.48
CA LEU A 64 -0.52 9.74 1.16
C LEU A 64 -1.80 9.22 0.51
N GLU A 65 -2.78 10.11 0.23
CA GLU A 65 -4.02 9.74 -0.48
C GLU A 65 -3.75 9.27 -1.91
N VAL A 66 -2.79 9.91 -2.61
CA VAL A 66 -2.33 9.44 -3.92
C VAL A 66 -1.77 8.04 -3.80
N ALA A 67 -0.87 7.84 -2.85
CA ALA A 67 -0.25 6.56 -2.59
C ALA A 67 -1.29 5.49 -2.24
N GLN A 68 -2.31 5.76 -1.45
CA GLN A 68 -3.43 4.85 -1.15
C GLN A 68 -4.22 4.45 -2.40
N GLY A 69 -4.39 5.38 -3.34
CA GLY A 69 -5.14 5.17 -4.59
C GLY A 69 -4.37 4.46 -5.70
N ILE A 70 -3.07 4.15 -5.54
CA ILE A 70 -2.30 3.46 -6.59
C ILE A 70 -2.78 2.01 -6.73
N GLU A 71 -3.35 1.71 -7.88
CA GLU A 71 -3.74 0.36 -8.27
C GLU A 71 -2.65 -0.23 -9.17
N GLY A 72 -1.70 -0.99 -8.61
CA GLY A 72 -0.63 -1.57 -9.42
C GLY A 72 0.66 -1.83 -8.64
N THR A 73 1.75 -1.99 -9.38
CA THR A 73 3.07 -2.33 -8.83
C THR A 73 3.98 -1.11 -8.65
N THR A 74 3.46 0.11 -8.84
CA THR A 74 4.23 1.35 -8.65
C THR A 74 4.75 1.44 -7.21
N ARG A 75 6.06 1.49 -7.06
CA ARG A 75 6.72 1.68 -5.77
C ARG A 75 6.69 3.15 -5.38
N VAL A 76 6.38 3.43 -4.13
CA VAL A 76 6.27 4.80 -3.64
C VAL A 76 7.49 5.17 -2.81
N VAL A 77 8.03 6.37 -3.07
CA VAL A 77 9.03 7.04 -2.25
C VAL A 77 8.46 8.41 -1.90
N PHE A 78 8.30 8.70 -0.62
CA PHE A 78 7.90 10.04 -0.21
C PHE A 78 9.11 10.97 -0.12
N VAL A 79 8.95 12.19 -0.66
CA VAL A 79 9.99 13.23 -0.64
C VAL A 79 9.34 14.51 -0.10
N THR A 80 9.53 14.82 1.18
CA THR A 80 8.77 15.88 1.85
C THR A 80 9.58 16.63 2.91
N ALA A 81 9.13 17.83 3.26
CA ALA A 81 9.72 18.63 4.34
C ALA A 81 9.26 18.18 5.75
N PHE A 82 8.29 17.30 5.84
CA PHE A 82 7.65 16.93 7.10
C PHE A 82 8.15 15.58 7.61
N ASP A 83 8.73 15.55 8.79
CA ASP A 83 9.24 14.34 9.47
C ASP A 83 8.13 13.57 10.22
N GLU A 84 7.07 14.26 10.60
CA GLU A 84 5.94 13.69 11.35
C GLU A 84 5.14 12.61 10.58
N PHE A 85 5.22 12.61 9.25
CA PHE A 85 4.50 11.63 8.40
C PHE A 85 5.33 10.37 8.07
N ALA A 86 6.53 10.23 8.63
CA ALA A 86 7.38 9.07 8.35
C ALA A 86 6.68 7.75 8.72
N VAL A 87 5.96 7.71 9.85
CA VAL A 87 5.21 6.53 10.30
C VAL A 87 4.09 6.20 9.32
N ALA A 88 3.28 7.20 8.92
CA ALA A 88 2.20 7.02 7.96
C ALA A 88 2.71 6.58 6.57
N ALA A 89 3.88 7.05 6.15
CA ALA A 89 4.54 6.61 4.91
C ALA A 89 4.88 5.12 4.92
N PHE A 90 5.37 4.59 6.05
CA PHE A 90 5.63 3.16 6.20
C PHE A 90 4.35 2.33 6.22
N GLU A 91 3.27 2.82 6.82
CA GLU A 91 1.95 2.17 6.79
C GLU A 91 1.39 2.03 5.37
N GLN A 92 1.72 2.97 4.48
CA GLN A 92 1.37 2.90 3.06
C GLN A 92 2.32 2.03 2.23
N GLN A 93 3.16 1.20 2.87
CA GLN A 93 4.15 0.35 2.20
C GLN A 93 5.09 1.14 1.27
N ALA A 94 5.38 2.40 1.62
CA ALA A 94 6.39 3.16 0.91
C ALA A 94 7.74 2.45 1.00
N LEU A 95 8.46 2.41 -0.11
CA LEU A 95 9.78 1.80 -0.14
C LEU A 95 10.77 2.62 0.68
N ASP A 96 10.62 3.94 0.66
CA ASP A 96 11.48 4.85 1.38
C ASP A 96 10.82 6.21 1.65
N TYR A 97 11.45 6.98 2.54
CA TYR A 97 11.01 8.30 2.98
C TYR A 97 12.22 9.25 3.01
N VAL A 98 12.21 10.29 2.20
CA VAL A 98 13.32 11.22 2.03
C VAL A 98 12.92 12.62 2.48
N LEU A 99 13.62 13.18 3.46
CA LEU A 99 13.37 14.53 3.92
C LEU A 99 13.99 15.57 2.97
N LYS A 100 13.25 16.65 2.72
CA LYS A 100 13.75 17.89 2.09
C LYS A 100 14.55 18.71 3.12
N PRO A 101 15.67 19.37 2.75
CA PRO A 101 16.27 19.37 1.43
C PRO A 101 16.93 18.02 1.10
N VAL A 102 16.65 17.51 -0.10
CA VAL A 102 17.14 16.20 -0.54
C VAL A 102 18.66 16.23 -0.68
N LYS A 103 19.35 15.37 0.06
CA LYS A 103 20.80 15.21 -0.01
C LYS A 103 21.14 14.08 -0.99
N ALA A 104 22.18 14.30 -1.81
CA ALA A 104 22.60 13.33 -2.83
C ALA A 104 22.95 11.95 -2.25
N ASP A 105 23.65 11.90 -1.13
CA ASP A 105 24.01 10.65 -0.44
C ASP A 105 22.79 9.91 0.10
N ARG A 106 21.77 10.64 0.59
CA ARG A 106 20.50 10.04 1.05
C ARG A 106 19.69 9.48 -0.11
N LEU A 107 19.60 10.23 -1.22
CA LEU A 107 18.92 9.79 -2.42
C LEU A 107 19.61 8.58 -3.07
N ALA A 108 20.94 8.54 -3.08
CA ALA A 108 21.70 7.40 -3.58
C ALA A 108 21.33 6.09 -2.87
N ARG A 109 21.17 6.12 -1.54
CA ARG A 109 20.73 4.95 -0.75
C ARG A 109 19.30 4.52 -1.12
N THR A 110 18.42 5.49 -1.38
CA THR A 110 17.04 5.21 -1.86
C THR A 110 17.09 4.52 -3.22
N VAL A 111 17.93 5.01 -4.13
CA VAL A 111 18.14 4.42 -5.46
C VAL A 111 18.69 3.00 -5.36
N GLU A 112 19.65 2.75 -4.47
CA GLU A 112 20.17 1.40 -4.23
C GLU A 112 19.06 0.45 -3.75
N ARG A 113 18.19 0.89 -2.84
CA ARG A 113 17.04 0.10 -2.39
C ARG A 113 16.06 -0.16 -3.53
N LEU A 114 15.79 0.85 -4.36
CA LEU A 114 14.92 0.71 -5.53
C LEU A 114 15.49 -0.29 -6.55
N LYS A 115 16.80 -0.29 -6.76
CA LYS A 115 17.48 -1.24 -7.67
C LYS A 115 17.58 -2.65 -7.09
N ALA A 116 17.77 -2.77 -5.77
CA ALA A 116 17.88 -4.05 -5.07
C ALA A 116 16.52 -4.71 -4.80
N ALA A 117 15.45 -3.92 -4.69
CA ALA A 117 14.11 -4.47 -4.53
C ALA A 117 13.76 -5.25 -5.80
N PRO A 118 13.44 -6.56 -5.71
CA PRO A 118 12.95 -7.30 -6.87
C PRO A 118 11.78 -6.52 -7.48
N PRO A 119 11.59 -6.57 -8.81
CA PRO A 119 10.36 -6.10 -9.41
C PRO A 119 9.24 -6.72 -8.58
N LEU A 120 8.16 -5.97 -8.32
CA LEU A 120 6.95 -6.53 -7.72
C LEU A 120 6.33 -7.47 -8.78
N GLU A 121 7.10 -8.50 -9.13
CA GLU A 121 6.68 -9.56 -10.02
C GLU A 121 5.67 -10.40 -9.26
N ASP A 122 4.61 -10.69 -9.95
CA ASP A 122 3.49 -11.60 -9.65
C ASP A 122 3.51 -12.11 -8.18
N PRO A 123 2.53 -11.74 -7.35
CA PRO A 123 2.39 -12.24 -5.98
C PRO A 123 2.50 -13.77 -5.88
N ARG A 124 2.26 -14.47 -6.99
CA ARG A 124 2.44 -15.93 -7.11
C ARG A 124 3.90 -16.35 -6.98
N LEU A 125 4.84 -15.57 -7.55
CA LEU A 125 6.27 -15.88 -7.46
C LEU A 125 6.79 -15.58 -6.05
N ALA A 126 6.38 -14.47 -5.44
CA ALA A 126 6.71 -14.14 -4.05
C ALA A 126 6.14 -15.20 -3.10
N THR A 127 4.89 -15.63 -3.31
CA THR A 127 4.25 -16.68 -2.51
C THR A 127 4.87 -18.06 -2.79
N ALA A 128 5.24 -18.36 -4.02
CA ALA A 128 5.93 -19.60 -4.38
C ALA A 128 7.36 -19.64 -3.84
N LEU A 129 8.10 -18.53 -3.92
CA LEU A 129 9.43 -18.38 -3.31
C LEU A 129 9.36 -18.45 -1.78
N GLN A 130 8.39 -17.82 -1.14
CA GLN A 130 8.16 -17.97 0.29
C GLN A 130 7.79 -19.42 0.68
N ARG A 131 7.06 -20.15 -0.17
CA ARG A 131 6.78 -21.58 0.02
C ARG A 131 8.01 -22.46 -0.21
N LEU A 132 8.90 -22.09 -1.12
CA LEU A 132 10.12 -22.83 -1.44
C LEU A 132 11.31 -22.47 -0.51
N LEU A 133 11.40 -21.19 -0.07
CA LEU A 133 12.40 -20.71 0.87
C LEU A 133 11.95 -20.85 2.34
N GLY A 134 10.71 -21.26 2.57
CA GLY A 134 10.23 -21.67 3.88
C GLY A 134 11.05 -22.84 4.37
N ALA A 135 12.08 -22.53 5.15
CA ALA A 135 12.91 -23.53 5.82
C ALA A 135 12.02 -24.54 6.54
N PRO A 136 12.24 -25.85 6.37
CA PRO A 136 11.55 -26.85 7.16
C PRO A 136 12.01 -26.68 8.61
N GLY A 137 11.17 -26.10 9.46
CA GLY A 137 11.46 -26.08 10.89
C GLY A 137 11.09 -24.84 11.71
N ALA A 138 10.62 -23.75 11.12
CA ALA A 138 10.01 -22.71 11.95
C ALA A 138 8.60 -23.16 12.33
N PRO A 139 8.25 -23.28 13.65
CA PRO A 139 6.90 -23.58 14.05
C PRO A 139 6.01 -22.44 13.54
N ARG A 140 5.05 -22.75 12.64
CA ARG A 140 3.98 -21.82 12.31
C ARG A 140 3.30 -21.49 13.63
N SER A 141 3.46 -20.28 14.12
CA SER A 141 2.62 -19.80 15.21
C SER A 141 1.16 -20.01 14.78
N ALA A 142 0.34 -20.56 15.67
CA ALA A 142 -1.06 -20.75 15.38
C ALA A 142 -1.65 -19.43 14.87
N PRO A 143 -2.53 -19.47 13.84
CA PRO A 143 -3.11 -18.25 13.29
C PRO A 143 -3.74 -17.39 14.38
N LEU A 144 -3.65 -16.08 14.21
CA LEU A 144 -4.20 -15.11 15.15
C LEU A 144 -5.69 -15.41 15.38
N ARG A 145 -6.08 -15.65 16.64
CA ARG A 145 -7.47 -15.94 16.98
C ARG A 145 -8.21 -14.76 17.58
N HIS A 146 -7.50 -13.88 18.26
CA HIS A 146 -8.10 -12.74 18.95
C HIS A 146 -7.27 -11.49 18.72
N ILE A 147 -7.96 -10.39 18.53
CA ILE A 147 -7.39 -9.05 18.39
C ILE A 147 -7.77 -8.25 19.63
N ARG A 148 -6.81 -7.51 20.18
CA ARG A 148 -7.07 -6.58 21.27
C ARG A 148 -7.10 -5.16 20.73
N ALA A 149 -8.24 -4.50 20.87
CA ALA A 149 -8.42 -3.11 20.49
C ALA A 149 -8.71 -2.26 21.75
N SER A 150 -7.94 -1.20 21.94
CA SER A 150 -8.15 -0.29 23.07
C SER A 150 -9.08 0.84 22.64
N GLN A 151 -10.12 1.10 23.46
CA GLN A 151 -11.04 2.23 23.28
C GLN A 151 -11.19 2.94 24.62
N GLY A 152 -10.45 4.02 24.82
CA GLY A 152 -10.34 4.67 26.13
C GLY A 152 -9.73 3.73 27.16
N ASP A 153 -10.40 3.52 28.29
CA ASP A 153 -9.97 2.62 29.38
C ASP A 153 -10.38 1.16 29.16
N LEU A 154 -11.12 0.85 28.09
CA LEU A 154 -11.60 -0.48 27.79
C LEU A 154 -10.71 -1.15 26.74
N VAL A 155 -10.42 -2.42 26.94
CA VAL A 155 -9.76 -3.29 25.97
C VAL A 155 -10.77 -4.32 25.46
N HIS A 156 -11.17 -4.16 24.21
CA HIS A 156 -12.05 -5.13 23.54
C HIS A 156 -11.21 -6.31 23.04
N GLN A 157 -11.64 -7.52 23.34
CA GLN A 157 -11.13 -8.73 22.73
C GLN A 157 -12.08 -9.14 21.61
N ILE A 158 -11.61 -9.09 20.38
CA ILE A 158 -12.37 -9.37 19.15
C ILE A 158 -11.92 -10.73 18.65
N ASP A 159 -12.86 -11.64 18.45
CA ASP A 159 -12.56 -12.88 17.73
C ASP A 159 -12.31 -12.56 16.25
N VAL A 160 -11.20 -13.05 15.70
CA VAL A 160 -10.85 -12.86 14.29
C VAL A 160 -11.93 -13.44 13.36
N ALA A 161 -12.66 -14.45 13.81
CA ALA A 161 -13.78 -15.03 13.05
C ALA A 161 -14.93 -14.02 12.82
N ASP A 162 -15.11 -13.06 13.73
CA ASP A 162 -16.15 -12.02 13.64
C ASP A 162 -15.72 -10.82 12.78
N VAL A 163 -14.46 -10.78 12.35
CA VAL A 163 -13.95 -9.68 11.54
C VAL A 163 -14.41 -9.85 10.11
N LEU A 164 -14.98 -8.78 9.57
CA LEU A 164 -15.41 -8.67 8.17
C LEU A 164 -14.23 -8.29 7.26
N TYR A 165 -13.49 -7.26 7.66
CA TYR A 165 -12.30 -6.80 6.96
C TYR A 165 -11.44 -5.89 7.85
N PHE A 166 -10.20 -5.69 7.44
CA PHE A 166 -9.26 -4.72 7.98
C PHE A 166 -9.00 -3.65 6.94
N LEU A 167 -8.96 -2.39 7.37
CA LEU A 167 -8.67 -1.24 6.52
C LEU A 167 -7.63 -0.35 7.20
N ALA A 168 -6.52 -0.06 6.53
CA ALA A 168 -5.57 0.93 7.01
C ALA A 168 -6.20 2.33 6.94
N ASP A 169 -6.13 3.05 8.04
CA ASP A 169 -6.65 4.41 8.20
C ASP A 169 -5.64 5.24 9.01
N ASP A 170 -4.89 6.08 8.31
CA ASP A 170 -3.83 6.95 8.85
C ASP A 170 -2.85 6.19 9.76
N LYS A 171 -2.95 6.34 11.08
CA LYS A 171 -2.06 5.74 12.10
C LYS A 171 -2.56 4.41 12.65
N TYR A 172 -3.72 3.95 12.22
CA TYR A 172 -4.41 2.78 12.77
C TYR A 172 -4.88 1.86 11.65
N THR A 173 -5.08 0.61 12.02
CA THR A 173 -5.88 -0.30 11.22
C THR A 173 -7.27 -0.41 11.83
N CYS A 174 -8.28 -0.08 11.04
CA CYS A 174 -9.67 -0.25 11.39
C CYS A 174 -10.05 -1.73 11.26
N VAL A 175 -10.49 -2.35 12.34
CA VAL A 175 -11.04 -3.70 12.38
C VAL A 175 -12.55 -3.59 12.30
N ARG A 176 -13.12 -3.97 11.18
CA ARG A 176 -14.57 -3.97 10.95
C ARG A 176 -15.18 -5.29 11.36
N THR A 177 -16.20 -5.20 12.22
CA THR A 177 -17.05 -6.34 12.60
C THR A 177 -18.51 -6.02 12.32
N ALA A 178 -19.40 -6.99 12.46
CA ALA A 178 -20.84 -6.76 12.39
C ALA A 178 -21.34 -5.80 13.50
N ALA A 179 -20.69 -5.83 14.67
CA ALA A 179 -21.05 -5.03 15.83
C ALA A 179 -20.52 -3.58 15.78
N GLY A 180 -19.45 -3.31 15.00
CA GLY A 180 -18.85 -1.96 14.95
C GLY A 180 -17.43 -1.94 14.42
N GLU A 181 -16.78 -0.82 14.71
CA GLU A 181 -15.40 -0.54 14.33
C GLU A 181 -14.51 -0.48 15.55
N HIS A 182 -13.29 -1.00 15.38
CA HIS A 182 -12.26 -0.93 16.40
C HIS A 182 -10.94 -0.53 15.77
N LEU A 183 -10.14 0.27 16.44
CA LEU A 183 -8.86 0.73 15.96
C LEU A 183 -7.72 -0.04 16.66
N ILE A 184 -6.78 -0.52 15.86
CA ILE A 184 -5.56 -1.18 16.35
C ILE A 184 -4.32 -0.54 15.72
N ARG A 185 -3.15 -0.75 16.33
CA ARG A 185 -1.89 -0.22 15.81
C ARG A 185 -1.12 -1.21 14.92
N THR A 186 -1.58 -2.46 14.85
CA THR A 186 -0.98 -3.49 13.99
C THR A 186 -1.23 -3.17 12.54
N THR A 187 -0.19 -3.16 11.73
CA THR A 187 -0.27 -2.81 10.31
C THR A 187 -0.91 -3.91 9.46
N ILE A 188 -1.39 -3.58 8.26
CA ILE A 188 -1.94 -4.56 7.30
C ILE A 188 -0.91 -5.64 6.97
N THR A 189 0.36 -5.27 6.82
CA THR A 189 1.45 -6.23 6.53
C THR A 189 1.67 -7.22 7.66
N GLU A 190 1.67 -6.75 8.92
CA GLU A 190 1.81 -7.62 10.09
C GLU A 190 0.59 -8.53 10.25
N LEU A 191 -0.63 -8.01 10.02
CA LEU A 191 -1.85 -8.80 10.06
C LEU A 191 -1.85 -9.89 8.99
N ALA A 192 -1.45 -9.57 7.76
CA ALA A 192 -1.37 -10.53 6.65
C ALA A 192 -0.43 -11.71 6.97
N ALA A 193 0.64 -11.47 7.76
CA ALA A 193 1.58 -12.50 8.18
C ALA A 193 1.04 -13.39 9.32
N GLN A 194 0.06 -12.90 10.10
CA GLN A 194 -0.47 -13.57 11.30
C GLN A 194 -1.84 -14.21 11.08
N LEU A 195 -2.60 -13.74 10.10
CA LEU A 195 -3.94 -14.24 9.78
C LEU A 195 -3.86 -15.55 8.99
N ASP A 196 -4.92 -16.33 9.07
CA ASP A 196 -5.08 -17.54 8.26
C ASP A 196 -5.29 -17.17 6.79
N PRO A 197 -4.37 -17.51 5.87
CA PRO A 197 -4.47 -17.16 4.45
C PRO A 197 -5.62 -17.89 3.72
N GLU A 198 -6.19 -18.95 4.29
CA GLU A 198 -7.36 -19.62 3.73
C GLU A 198 -8.66 -18.84 3.98
N ARG A 199 -8.67 -18.02 5.04
CA ARG A 199 -9.83 -17.22 5.45
C ARG A 199 -9.68 -15.74 5.17
N PHE A 200 -8.46 -15.21 5.21
CA PHE A 200 -8.18 -13.78 5.05
C PHE A 200 -7.30 -13.54 3.84
N GLN A 201 -7.77 -12.67 2.97
CA GLN A 201 -7.06 -12.35 1.74
C GLN A 201 -6.84 -10.85 1.63
N GLN A 202 -5.60 -10.44 1.40
CA GLN A 202 -5.32 -9.07 1.03
C GLN A 202 -5.85 -8.80 -0.37
N ILE A 203 -6.65 -7.74 -0.53
CA ILE A 203 -7.28 -7.33 -1.79
C ILE A 203 -6.80 -5.97 -2.27
N HIS A 204 -6.23 -5.20 -1.37
CA HIS A 204 -5.57 -3.93 -1.61
C HIS A 204 -4.43 -3.78 -0.61
N ARG A 205 -3.43 -2.93 -0.90
CA ARG A 205 -2.33 -2.71 0.05
C ARG A 205 -2.79 -2.22 1.43
N SER A 206 -3.95 -1.55 1.48
CA SER A 206 -4.57 -1.06 2.70
C SER A 206 -5.70 -1.95 3.21
N THR A 207 -6.02 -3.10 2.56
CA THR A 207 -7.24 -3.84 2.88
C THR A 207 -7.01 -5.34 2.86
N ILE A 208 -7.41 -6.01 3.96
CA ILE A 208 -7.54 -7.46 4.05
C ILE A 208 -9.02 -7.77 4.30
N VAL A 209 -9.58 -8.73 3.57
CA VAL A 209 -10.98 -9.13 3.68
C VAL A 209 -11.09 -10.57 4.18
N ASN A 210 -12.12 -10.84 4.97
CA ASN A 210 -12.50 -12.18 5.38
C ASN A 210 -13.32 -12.84 4.25
N LEU A 211 -12.79 -13.89 3.65
CA LEU A 211 -13.41 -14.60 2.54
C LEU A 211 -14.74 -15.26 2.93
N ASP A 212 -14.87 -15.71 4.19
CA ASP A 212 -16.12 -16.31 4.70
C ASP A 212 -17.27 -15.29 4.76
N GLN A 213 -16.95 -14.01 4.80
CA GLN A 213 -17.90 -12.90 4.91
C GLN A 213 -18.18 -12.20 3.58
N LEU A 214 -17.65 -12.71 2.47
CA LEU A 214 -17.95 -12.16 1.16
C LEU A 214 -19.39 -12.50 0.71
N ALA A 215 -20.06 -11.47 0.18
CA ALA A 215 -21.36 -11.63 -0.48
C ALA A 215 -21.20 -11.85 -1.99
N GLY A 216 -20.09 -11.37 -2.58
CA GLY A 216 -19.82 -11.48 -4.01
C GLY A 216 -18.86 -10.40 -4.51
N THR A 217 -18.69 -10.37 -5.81
CA THR A 217 -17.85 -9.37 -6.49
C THR A 217 -18.66 -8.63 -7.55
N ARG A 218 -18.31 -7.38 -7.83
CA ARG A 218 -18.90 -6.54 -8.87
C ARG A 218 -17.81 -5.84 -9.67
N ARG A 219 -18.01 -5.70 -10.97
CA ARG A 219 -17.21 -4.81 -11.81
C ARG A 219 -18.00 -3.55 -12.15
N ASP A 220 -17.34 -2.42 -12.12
CA ASP A 220 -17.93 -1.17 -12.60
C ASP A 220 -17.75 -1.00 -14.11
N GLU A 221 -18.26 0.13 -14.66
CA GLU A 221 -18.17 0.47 -16.09
C GLU A 221 -16.72 0.61 -16.58
N LEU A 222 -15.78 0.90 -15.70
CA LEU A 222 -14.34 0.99 -15.98
C LEU A 222 -13.60 -0.35 -15.76
N SER A 223 -14.35 -1.46 -15.62
CA SER A 223 -13.82 -2.81 -15.35
C SER A 223 -13.05 -2.96 -14.04
N ARG A 224 -13.18 -2.01 -13.09
CA ARG A 224 -12.61 -2.13 -11.76
C ARG A 224 -13.40 -3.13 -10.95
N LEU A 225 -12.70 -4.00 -10.21
CA LEU A 225 -13.30 -5.03 -9.39
C LEU A 225 -13.52 -4.52 -7.96
N PHE A 226 -14.69 -4.81 -7.43
CA PHE A 226 -15.06 -4.55 -6.04
C PHE A 226 -15.55 -5.83 -5.38
N VAL A 227 -15.24 -6.02 -4.10
CA VAL A 227 -15.84 -7.07 -3.28
C VAL A 227 -16.93 -6.48 -2.39
N ARG A 228 -18.03 -7.22 -2.23
CA ARG A 228 -19.13 -6.88 -1.35
C ARG A 228 -19.09 -7.75 -0.12
N VAL A 229 -19.25 -7.16 1.04
CA VAL A 229 -19.25 -7.83 2.33
C VAL A 229 -20.68 -8.08 2.80
N ARG A 230 -20.93 -9.27 3.37
CA ARG A 230 -22.26 -9.66 3.87
C ARG A 230 -22.76 -8.70 4.95
N GLY A 231 -24.06 -8.35 4.85
CA GLY A 231 -24.72 -7.48 5.85
C GLY A 231 -24.28 -6.00 5.81
N ARG A 232 -23.45 -5.62 4.83
CA ARG A 232 -22.99 -4.25 4.62
C ARG A 232 -23.23 -3.80 3.19
N GLY A 233 -23.59 -2.52 3.02
CA GLY A 233 -23.73 -1.90 1.68
C GLY A 233 -22.42 -1.44 1.07
N GLU A 234 -21.31 -1.61 1.79
CA GLU A 234 -20.00 -1.14 1.40
C GLU A 234 -19.38 -2.05 0.33
N GLU A 235 -18.71 -1.43 -0.65
CA GLU A 235 -17.94 -2.10 -1.69
C GLU A 235 -16.47 -1.74 -1.53
N LEU A 236 -15.63 -2.74 -1.35
CA LEU A 236 -14.20 -2.57 -1.17
C LEU A 236 -13.47 -2.74 -2.51
N PRO A 237 -12.63 -1.79 -2.94
CA PRO A 237 -11.91 -1.89 -4.20
C PRO A 237 -10.85 -2.98 -4.14
N VAL A 238 -10.74 -3.76 -5.21
CA VAL A 238 -9.69 -4.77 -5.39
C VAL A 238 -8.63 -4.21 -6.30
N SER A 239 -7.39 -4.10 -5.85
CA SER A 239 -6.32 -3.62 -6.71
C SER A 239 -6.01 -4.65 -7.83
N ARG A 240 -5.48 -4.17 -8.96
CA ARG A 240 -5.20 -5.01 -10.14
C ARG A 240 -4.32 -6.22 -9.82
N ALA A 241 -3.39 -6.06 -8.88
CA ALA A 241 -2.51 -7.12 -8.41
C ALA A 241 -3.27 -8.32 -7.81
N TYR A 242 -4.45 -8.10 -7.24
CA TYR A 242 -5.25 -9.11 -6.54
C TYR A 242 -6.50 -9.56 -7.31
N VAL A 243 -6.80 -8.98 -8.47
CA VAL A 243 -7.98 -9.35 -9.29
C VAL A 243 -8.00 -10.83 -9.65
N HIS A 244 -6.83 -11.45 -9.82
CA HIS A 244 -6.71 -12.87 -10.17
C HIS A 244 -7.29 -13.81 -9.10
N LEU A 245 -7.38 -13.38 -7.83
CA LEU A 245 -7.95 -14.14 -6.72
C LEU A 245 -9.47 -14.33 -6.83
N PHE A 246 -10.13 -13.46 -7.60
CA PHE A 246 -11.59 -13.43 -7.77
C PHE A 246 -12.02 -13.77 -9.21
N LYS A 247 -11.15 -14.38 -10.01
CA LYS A 247 -11.58 -14.91 -11.30
C LYS A 247 -12.47 -16.13 -11.04
N ALA A 248 -13.67 -16.10 -11.61
CA ALA A 248 -14.53 -17.30 -11.64
C ALA A 248 -13.75 -18.47 -12.27
N MET A 249 -13.80 -19.61 -11.62
CA MET A 249 -13.27 -20.86 -12.17
C MET A 249 -14.13 -21.31 -13.34
#